data_3918650a90a088dcf432d7377ed0fd20
#
_entry.id   3918650a90a088dcf432d7377ed0fd20
#
_cell.length_a   1.000
_cell.length_b   1.000
_cell.length_c   1.000
_cell.angle_alpha   90.00
_cell.angle_beta   90.00
_cell.angle_gamma   90.00
#
_symmetry.space_group_name_H-M   'P 1'
#
loop_
_entity.id
_entity.type
_entity.pdbx_description
1 polymer ?
#
loop_
_entity_poly.entity_id
_entity_poly.type
_entity_poly.pdbx_seq_one_letter_code
_entity_poly.pdbx_strand_id
1 'polypeptide(L)'
;MQLRIPVSCVTIALLLCSIGLAGPKNYGKKLTLKEKTKVSEILANPEQYNGKRVLVEGTVVDVCKERGCWIKVGSDKEFESIRFKVDDGVIVFPMAAKGKNALAEGTVSVKTYSKEDLVKQGEMHAKEEGTTFDPATVTGPKTIVQIKGEGAVIK
;
A
#
# COMPACT_ATOMS: atom_id res chain seq x y z
N MET A 1 22.87 -11.87 -73.40
CA MET A 1 23.13 -12.60 -72.16
C MET A 1 22.64 -11.71 -71.01
N GLN A 2 21.38 -11.88 -70.57
CA GLN A 2 20.75 -11.03 -69.55
C GLN A 2 20.83 -11.71 -68.20
N LEU A 3 21.53 -11.09 -67.31
CA LEU A 3 21.68 -11.53 -65.90
C LEU A 3 20.46 -11.07 -65.07
N ARG A 4 19.55 -12.00 -64.76
CA ARG A 4 18.39 -11.75 -63.90
C ARG A 4 18.82 -11.91 -62.44
N ILE A 5 18.82 -10.83 -61.72
CA ILE A 5 19.01 -10.80 -60.31
C ILE A 5 17.63 -11.00 -59.62
N PRO A 6 17.40 -12.00 -58.77
CA PRO A 6 16.17 -12.12 -58.02
C PRO A 6 16.19 -11.13 -56.84
N VAL A 7 15.22 -10.24 -56.82
CA VAL A 7 14.97 -9.34 -55.69
C VAL A 7 14.34 -10.18 -54.58
N SER A 8 15.18 -10.58 -53.59
CA SER A 8 14.71 -11.25 -52.37
C SER A 8 14.08 -10.17 -51.48
N CYS A 9 12.75 -10.18 -51.38
CA CYS A 9 12.01 -9.42 -50.38
C CYS A 9 12.32 -9.90 -48.99
N VAL A 10 13.21 -9.20 -48.31
CA VAL A 10 13.40 -9.36 -46.87
C VAL A 10 12.29 -8.56 -46.16
N THR A 11 11.20 -9.22 -45.85
CA THR A 11 10.15 -8.70 -44.97
C THR A 11 10.67 -8.77 -43.54
N ILE A 12 11.22 -7.65 -43.07
CA ILE A 12 11.54 -7.47 -41.63
C ILE A 12 10.20 -7.24 -40.94
N ALA A 13 9.69 -8.31 -40.32
CA ALA A 13 8.56 -8.21 -39.37
C ALA A 13 9.06 -7.51 -38.11
N LEU A 14 8.82 -6.22 -37.99
CA LEU A 14 8.95 -5.49 -36.72
C LEU A 14 7.91 -6.04 -35.75
N LEU A 15 8.33 -6.93 -34.86
CA LEU A 15 7.58 -7.28 -33.67
C LEU A 15 7.58 -6.05 -32.77
N LEU A 16 6.53 -5.23 -32.86
CA LEU A 16 6.21 -4.20 -31.89
C LEU A 16 5.79 -4.92 -30.60
N CYS A 17 6.79 -5.14 -29.71
CA CYS A 17 6.56 -5.57 -28.34
C CYS A 17 5.83 -4.41 -27.62
N SER A 18 4.51 -4.45 -27.60
CA SER A 18 3.66 -3.52 -26.84
C SER A 18 3.93 -3.78 -25.38
N ILE A 19 4.87 -3.06 -24.77
CA ILE A 19 5.03 -2.98 -23.32
C ILE A 19 3.78 -2.26 -22.84
N GLY A 20 2.78 -3.04 -22.44
CA GLY A 20 1.57 -2.54 -21.83
C GLY A 20 1.93 -1.87 -20.51
N LEU A 21 2.15 -0.55 -20.52
CA LEU A 21 2.20 0.27 -19.33
C LEU A 21 0.82 0.21 -18.70
N ALA A 22 0.66 -0.65 -17.70
CA ALA A 22 -0.56 -0.68 -16.91
C ALA A 22 -0.73 0.70 -16.28
N GLY A 23 -1.74 1.45 -16.74
CA GLY A 23 -2.04 2.79 -16.25
C GLY A 23 -2.40 2.80 -14.77
N PRO A 24 -2.51 4.01 -14.17
CA PRO A 24 -2.86 4.16 -12.76
C PRO A 24 -4.18 3.47 -12.44
N LYS A 25 -4.21 2.66 -11.38
CA LYS A 25 -5.42 2.00 -10.89
C LYS A 25 -6.00 2.75 -9.70
N ASN A 26 -7.29 3.04 -9.76
CA ASN A 26 -8.05 3.65 -8.67
C ASN A 26 -8.67 2.57 -7.78
N TYR A 27 -8.59 2.78 -6.46
CA TYR A 27 -9.15 1.92 -5.42
C TYR A 27 -9.99 2.75 -4.46
N GLY A 28 -11.22 2.34 -4.22
CA GLY A 28 -12.15 3.04 -3.33
C GLY A 28 -12.65 4.39 -3.86
N LYS A 29 -12.76 5.38 -2.99
CA LYS A 29 -13.25 6.71 -3.34
C LYS A 29 -12.24 7.49 -4.18
N LYS A 30 -12.74 8.38 -5.03
CA LYS A 30 -11.90 9.31 -5.78
C LYS A 30 -11.16 10.24 -4.82
N LEU A 31 -9.86 10.45 -5.06
CA LEU A 31 -9.06 11.39 -4.28
C LEU A 31 -9.54 12.82 -4.52
N THR A 32 -9.66 13.57 -3.45
CA THR A 32 -10.17 14.96 -3.46
C THR A 32 -9.14 15.97 -2.99
N LEU A 33 -8.21 15.56 -2.12
CA LEU A 33 -7.13 16.40 -1.66
C LEU A 33 -6.07 16.56 -2.76
N LYS A 34 -5.52 17.77 -2.87
CA LYS A 34 -4.43 18.11 -3.81
C LYS A 34 -3.08 18.21 -3.12
N GLU A 35 -3.09 18.71 -1.88
CA GLU A 35 -1.88 18.85 -1.08
C GLU A 35 -1.51 17.52 -0.43
N LYS A 36 -0.24 17.16 -0.58
CA LYS A 36 0.31 15.94 -0.01
C LYS A 36 0.90 16.25 1.37
N THR A 37 0.62 15.38 2.32
CA THR A 37 1.23 15.40 3.66
C THR A 37 2.34 14.36 3.68
N LYS A 38 3.50 14.72 4.19
CA LYS A 38 4.61 13.78 4.34
C LYS A 38 4.32 12.75 5.42
N VAL A 39 4.61 11.50 5.14
CA VAL A 39 4.45 10.42 6.11
C VAL A 39 5.32 10.66 7.35
N SER A 40 6.55 11.18 7.17
CA SER A 40 7.46 11.52 8.26
C SER A 40 6.90 12.58 9.21
N GLU A 41 6.15 13.55 8.70
CA GLU A 41 5.51 14.59 9.53
C GLU A 41 4.39 14.01 10.39
N ILE A 42 3.58 13.10 9.82
CA ILE A 42 2.52 12.40 10.55
C ILE A 42 3.13 11.53 11.66
N LEU A 43 4.21 10.80 11.37
CA LEU A 43 4.86 9.92 12.34
C LEU A 43 5.60 10.68 13.44
N ALA A 44 6.15 11.86 13.12
CA ALA A 44 6.81 12.71 14.10
C ALA A 44 5.83 13.41 15.05
N ASN A 45 4.63 13.73 14.58
CA ASN A 45 3.63 14.50 15.36
C ASN A 45 2.24 13.86 15.25
N PRO A 46 2.07 12.59 15.63
CA PRO A 46 0.86 11.83 15.36
C PRO A 46 -0.39 12.47 15.94
N GLU A 47 -0.33 13.01 17.16
CA GLU A 47 -1.48 13.64 17.82
C GLU A 47 -1.96 14.89 17.10
N GLN A 48 -1.07 15.64 16.42
CA GLN A 48 -1.46 16.81 15.63
C GLN A 48 -2.27 16.42 14.40
N TYR A 49 -2.04 15.21 13.89
CA TYR A 49 -2.73 14.68 12.71
C TYR A 49 -3.92 13.80 13.05
N ASN A 50 -4.06 13.38 14.30
CA ASN A 50 -5.16 12.50 14.73
C ASN A 50 -6.53 13.09 14.35
N GLY A 51 -7.33 12.33 13.61
CA GLY A 51 -8.63 12.76 13.09
C GLY A 51 -8.55 13.66 11.85
N LYS A 52 -7.37 14.07 11.38
CA LYS A 52 -7.24 14.88 10.16
C LYS A 52 -7.22 13.99 8.91
N ARG A 53 -7.85 14.50 7.86
CA ARG A 53 -7.81 13.88 6.53
C ARG A 53 -6.55 14.31 5.80
N VAL A 54 -5.82 13.36 5.26
CA VAL A 54 -4.52 13.56 4.60
C VAL A 54 -4.46 12.81 3.27
N LEU A 55 -3.64 13.32 2.36
CA LEU A 55 -3.20 12.63 1.15
C LEU A 55 -1.71 12.36 1.29
N VAL A 56 -1.33 11.10 1.32
CA VAL A 56 0.08 10.70 1.36
C VAL A 56 0.51 10.08 0.04
N GLU A 57 1.80 10.19 -0.27
CA GLU A 57 2.42 9.55 -1.42
C GLU A 57 3.65 8.78 -0.98
N GLY A 58 3.82 7.58 -1.54
CA GLY A 58 5.02 6.78 -1.31
C GLY A 58 4.95 5.42 -1.97
N THR A 59 6.06 4.69 -1.93
CA THR A 59 6.11 3.32 -2.44
C THR A 59 5.34 2.38 -1.52
N VAL A 60 4.56 1.49 -2.08
CA VAL A 60 3.92 0.41 -1.33
C VAL A 60 5.00 -0.60 -0.93
N VAL A 61 5.35 -0.62 0.34
CA VAL A 61 6.42 -1.51 0.86
C VAL A 61 5.87 -2.85 1.31
N ASP A 62 4.57 -2.91 1.63
CA ASP A 62 3.92 -4.15 2.03
C ASP A 62 2.42 -4.14 1.74
N VAL A 63 1.81 -5.32 1.60
CA VAL A 63 0.38 -5.52 1.31
C VAL A 63 -0.14 -6.67 2.19
N CYS A 64 -1.37 -6.54 2.70
CA CYS A 64 -2.03 -7.62 3.42
C CYS A 64 -2.17 -8.86 2.54
N LYS A 65 -1.52 -9.97 2.91
CA LYS A 65 -1.50 -11.21 2.13
C LYS A 65 -2.85 -11.91 2.11
N GLU A 66 -3.59 -11.82 3.20
CA GLU A 66 -4.83 -12.59 3.41
C GLU A 66 -6.02 -11.94 2.72
N ARG A 67 -6.30 -10.68 3.01
CA ARG A 67 -7.51 -9.98 2.55
C ARG A 67 -7.26 -8.76 1.69
N GLY A 68 -6.00 -8.34 1.52
CA GLY A 68 -5.68 -7.11 0.78
C GLY A 68 -6.25 -5.83 1.42
N CYS A 69 -6.66 -5.88 2.70
CA CYS A 69 -7.37 -4.79 3.37
C CYS A 69 -6.46 -3.67 3.92
N TRP A 70 -5.17 -3.77 3.71
CA TRP A 70 -4.21 -2.72 4.03
C TRP A 70 -2.97 -2.78 3.14
N ILE A 71 -2.34 -1.63 2.99
CA ILE A 71 -1.00 -1.48 2.45
C ILE A 71 -0.13 -0.69 3.43
N LYS A 72 1.18 -0.85 3.38
CA LYS A 72 2.13 0.07 4.00
C LYS A 72 2.69 0.99 2.94
N VAL A 73 2.54 2.28 3.15
CA VAL A 73 3.09 3.34 2.29
C VAL A 73 4.39 3.82 2.89
N GLY A 74 5.48 3.71 2.14
CA GLY A 74 6.79 4.18 2.54
C GLY A 74 6.80 5.68 2.79
N SER A 75 7.60 6.09 3.77
CA SER A 75 7.84 7.49 4.10
C SER A 75 8.81 8.14 3.12
N ASP A 76 8.89 9.46 3.19
CA ASP A 76 9.96 10.29 2.62
C ASP A 76 11.29 10.15 3.39
N LYS A 77 11.28 9.48 4.56
CA LYS A 77 12.46 9.06 5.30
C LYS A 77 12.66 7.55 5.21
N GLU A 78 13.91 7.13 5.15
CA GLU A 78 14.27 5.72 5.09
C GLU A 78 13.78 4.95 6.31
N PHE A 79 13.40 3.68 6.09
CA PHE A 79 12.93 2.73 7.13
C PHE A 79 11.64 3.10 7.85
N GLU A 80 10.98 4.19 7.46
CA GLU A 80 9.67 4.57 7.97
C GLU A 80 8.57 4.21 6.99
N SER A 81 7.41 3.85 7.49
CA SER A 81 6.19 3.60 6.70
C SER A 81 4.94 3.80 7.54
N ILE A 82 3.85 4.15 6.90
CA ILE A 82 2.54 4.25 7.55
C ILE A 82 1.58 3.19 6.99
N ARG A 83 0.80 2.58 7.87
CA ARG A 83 -0.25 1.64 7.48
C ARG A 83 -1.46 2.41 6.97
N PHE A 84 -1.90 2.08 5.78
CA PHE A 84 -3.14 2.55 5.18
C PHE A 84 -4.14 1.38 5.21
N LYS A 85 -5.05 1.39 6.16
CA LYS A 85 -6.02 0.33 6.41
C LYS A 85 -7.40 0.78 5.94
N VAL A 86 -8.07 -0.08 5.19
CA VAL A 86 -9.47 0.07 4.78
C VAL A 86 -10.35 -0.93 5.50
N ASP A 87 -11.65 -0.67 5.51
CA ASP A 87 -12.61 -1.63 6.04
C ASP A 87 -12.63 -2.88 5.15
N ASP A 88 -12.80 -4.04 5.76
CA ASP A 88 -12.73 -5.33 5.07
C ASP A 88 -13.78 -5.42 3.96
N GLY A 89 -13.33 -5.83 2.77
CA GLY A 89 -14.20 -5.96 1.60
C GLY A 89 -14.51 -4.67 0.83
N VAL A 90 -14.14 -3.49 1.36
CA VAL A 90 -14.37 -2.19 0.68
C VAL A 90 -13.33 -1.96 -0.42
N ILE A 91 -12.06 -2.23 -0.12
CA ILE A 91 -10.96 -2.21 -1.09
C ILE A 91 -10.13 -3.48 -0.89
N VAL A 92 -9.76 -4.11 -2.00
CA VAL A 92 -8.82 -5.22 -2.01
C VAL A 92 -7.60 -4.82 -2.82
N PHE A 93 -6.48 -4.61 -2.13
CA PHE A 93 -5.20 -4.32 -2.76
C PHE A 93 -4.54 -5.62 -3.23
N PRO A 94 -4.13 -5.74 -4.50
CA PRO A 94 -3.44 -6.92 -4.98
C PRO A 94 -1.99 -6.94 -4.49
N MET A 95 -1.42 -8.12 -4.32
CA MET A 95 0.00 -8.27 -3.98
C MET A 95 0.93 -7.58 -4.97
N ALA A 96 0.54 -7.48 -6.25
CA ALA A 96 1.26 -6.76 -7.30
C ALA A 96 1.34 -5.24 -7.09
N ALA A 97 0.65 -4.68 -6.07
CA ALA A 97 0.81 -3.29 -5.66
C ALA A 97 2.15 -3.04 -4.97
N LYS A 98 2.76 -4.06 -4.36
CA LYS A 98 4.07 -3.96 -3.71
C LYS A 98 5.14 -3.50 -4.69
N GLY A 99 5.91 -2.50 -4.28
CA GLY A 99 6.94 -1.87 -5.12
C GLY A 99 6.44 -0.73 -6.01
N LYS A 100 5.12 -0.53 -6.11
CA LYS A 100 4.53 0.54 -6.92
C LYS A 100 4.34 1.81 -6.09
N ASN A 101 4.25 2.96 -6.77
CA ASN A 101 3.93 4.23 -6.12
C ASN A 101 2.43 4.31 -5.86
N ALA A 102 2.05 4.77 -4.66
CA ALA A 102 0.67 4.99 -4.27
C ALA A 102 0.44 6.43 -3.81
N LEU A 103 -0.69 6.98 -4.23
CA LEU A 103 -1.35 8.13 -3.63
C LEU A 103 -2.49 7.59 -2.79
N ALA A 104 -2.54 7.89 -1.50
CA ALA A 104 -3.51 7.32 -0.58
C ALA A 104 -4.15 8.41 0.30
N GLU A 105 -5.47 8.52 0.27
CA GLU A 105 -6.25 9.53 0.97
C GLU A 105 -7.13 8.89 2.04
N GLY A 106 -7.08 9.44 3.25
CA GLY A 106 -7.87 8.95 4.37
C GLY A 106 -7.64 9.77 5.62
N THR A 107 -8.18 9.31 6.74
CA THR A 107 -8.11 9.98 8.03
C THR A 107 -7.07 9.34 8.94
N VAL A 108 -6.16 10.13 9.48
CA VAL A 108 -5.16 9.65 10.45
C VAL A 108 -5.87 9.19 11.72
N SER A 109 -5.48 8.04 12.20
CA SER A 109 -5.99 7.45 13.45
C SER A 109 -4.81 7.06 14.33
N VAL A 110 -4.80 7.61 15.53
CA VAL A 110 -3.83 7.30 16.58
C VAL A 110 -4.57 6.56 17.68
N LYS A 111 -4.13 5.33 17.98
CA LYS A 111 -4.73 4.52 19.03
C LYS A 111 -3.64 3.89 19.89
N THR A 112 -3.75 4.09 21.19
CA THR A 112 -2.91 3.40 22.16
C THR A 112 -3.67 2.20 22.70
N TYR A 113 -3.08 1.04 22.55
CA TYR A 113 -3.59 -0.22 23.09
C TYR A 113 -2.83 -0.57 24.35
N SER A 114 -3.54 -1.00 25.38
CA SER A 114 -2.92 -1.56 26.58
C SER A 114 -2.19 -2.87 26.24
N LYS A 115 -1.32 -3.32 27.16
CA LYS A 115 -0.69 -4.64 27.03
C LYS A 115 -1.73 -5.75 26.93
N GLU A 116 -2.75 -5.68 27.77
CA GLU A 116 -3.85 -6.64 27.86
C GLU A 116 -4.64 -6.72 26.53
N ASP A 117 -4.94 -5.55 25.92
CA ASP A 117 -5.63 -5.51 24.63
C ASP A 117 -4.79 -6.11 23.52
N LEU A 118 -3.48 -5.84 23.51
CA LEU A 118 -2.57 -6.39 22.50
C LEU A 118 -2.43 -7.91 22.63
N VAL A 119 -2.34 -8.43 23.86
CA VAL A 119 -2.32 -9.87 24.12
C VAL A 119 -3.61 -10.50 23.62
N LYS A 120 -4.76 -9.96 23.99
CA LYS A 120 -6.06 -10.46 23.57
C LYS A 120 -6.25 -10.46 22.05
N GLN A 121 -5.78 -9.39 21.36
CA GLN A 121 -5.80 -9.34 19.91
C GLN A 121 -4.87 -10.38 19.28
N GLY A 122 -3.67 -10.56 19.82
CA GLY A 122 -2.71 -11.56 19.35
C GLY A 122 -3.24 -12.99 19.47
N GLU A 123 -3.85 -13.32 20.60
CA GLU A 123 -4.48 -14.63 20.84
C GLU A 123 -5.66 -14.88 19.88
N MET A 124 -6.49 -13.84 19.64
CA MET A 124 -7.62 -13.93 18.73
C MET A 124 -7.15 -14.17 17.30
N HIS A 125 -6.15 -13.42 16.83
CA HIS A 125 -5.53 -13.61 15.52
C HIS A 125 -4.91 -15.00 15.34
N ALA A 126 -4.17 -15.45 16.34
CA ALA A 126 -3.57 -16.78 16.28
C ALA A 126 -4.60 -17.89 16.19
N LYS A 127 -5.72 -17.74 16.92
CA LYS A 127 -6.84 -18.70 16.86
C LYS A 127 -7.54 -18.69 15.48
N GLU A 128 -7.73 -17.51 14.89
CA GLU A 128 -8.35 -17.37 13.56
C GLU A 128 -7.47 -17.92 12.44
N GLU A 129 -6.16 -17.74 12.56
CA GLU A 129 -5.17 -18.14 11.53
C GLU A 129 -4.58 -19.55 11.78
N GLY A 130 -4.96 -20.23 12.88
CA GLY A 130 -4.41 -21.52 13.23
C GLY A 130 -2.92 -21.48 13.56
N THR A 131 -2.42 -20.34 14.04
CA THR A 131 -1.03 -20.10 14.41
C THR A 131 -0.86 -20.04 15.94
N THR A 132 0.38 -19.91 16.41
CA THR A 132 0.69 -19.72 17.84
C THR A 132 1.07 -18.27 18.10
N PHE A 133 0.62 -17.74 19.24
CA PHE A 133 0.98 -16.41 19.73
C PHE A 133 1.64 -16.56 21.11
N ASP A 134 2.76 -15.87 21.30
CA ASP A 134 3.43 -15.81 22.60
C ASP A 134 3.13 -14.47 23.28
N PRO A 135 2.30 -14.44 24.34
CA PRO A 135 1.98 -13.22 25.11
C PRO A 135 3.21 -12.52 25.71
N ALA A 136 4.31 -13.24 25.94
CA ALA A 136 5.54 -12.67 26.49
C ALA A 136 6.22 -11.69 25.53
N THR A 137 5.91 -11.78 24.23
CA THR A 137 6.42 -10.84 23.21
C THR A 137 5.84 -9.43 23.35
N VAL A 138 4.71 -9.30 24.06
CA VAL A 138 4.08 -7.99 24.33
C VAL A 138 4.65 -7.42 25.63
N THR A 139 5.57 -6.48 25.49
CA THR A 139 6.30 -5.90 26.63
C THR A 139 5.58 -4.74 27.32
N GLY A 140 4.60 -4.10 26.65
CA GLY A 140 3.88 -2.95 27.20
C GLY A 140 2.83 -2.38 26.24
N PRO A 141 2.21 -1.25 26.57
CA PRO A 141 1.26 -0.59 25.71
C PRO A 141 1.94 -0.14 24.40
N LYS A 142 1.18 -0.10 23.31
CA LYS A 142 1.67 0.29 21.98
C LYS A 142 0.75 1.30 21.33
N THR A 143 1.31 2.42 20.92
CA THR A 143 0.60 3.39 20.07
C THR A 143 0.75 3.00 18.61
N ILE A 144 -0.38 2.85 17.93
CA ILE A 144 -0.47 2.55 16.51
C ILE A 144 -0.95 3.81 15.78
N VAL A 145 -0.11 4.29 14.87
CA VAL A 145 -0.43 5.39 13.95
C VAL A 145 -0.73 4.78 12.59
N GLN A 146 -1.93 5.02 12.09
CA GLN A 146 -2.33 4.52 10.78
C GLN A 146 -3.27 5.51 10.09
N ILE A 147 -3.48 5.33 8.79
CA ILE A 147 -4.49 6.06 8.05
C ILE A 147 -5.68 5.12 7.85
N LYS A 148 -6.87 5.53 8.30
CA LYS A 148 -8.12 4.91 7.92
C LYS A 148 -8.42 5.34 6.48
N GLY A 149 -8.20 4.41 5.55
CA GLY A 149 -8.20 4.67 4.12
C GLY A 149 -9.60 4.84 3.54
N GLU A 150 -9.72 5.78 2.61
CA GLU A 150 -10.95 6.02 1.86
C GLU A 150 -10.76 5.78 0.36
N GLY A 151 -9.60 6.12 -0.17
CA GLY A 151 -9.27 5.90 -1.57
C GLY A 151 -7.77 5.92 -1.83
N ALA A 152 -7.35 5.22 -2.89
CA ALA A 152 -5.96 5.20 -3.32
C ALA A 152 -5.84 5.10 -4.84
N VAL A 153 -4.73 5.63 -5.37
CA VAL A 153 -4.31 5.46 -6.76
C VAL A 153 -2.94 4.80 -6.76
N ILE A 154 -2.81 3.66 -7.42
CA ILE A 154 -1.54 2.92 -7.54
C ILE A 154 -1.06 3.00 -9.00
N LYS A 155 0.21 3.40 -9.17
CA LYS A 155 0.86 3.62 -10.47
C LYS A 155 1.96 2.62 -10.72
#